data_a2c33151a6683be6829da285614a6cf3
#
_entry.id   a2c33151a6683be6829da285614a6cf3
#
_cell.length_a   1.000
_cell.length_b   1.000
_cell.length_c   1.000
_cell.angle_alpha   90.00
_cell.angle_beta   90.00
_cell.angle_gamma   90.00
#
_symmetry.space_group_name_H-M   'P 1'
#
loop_
_entity.id
_entity.type
_entity.pdbx_description
1 polymer ?
#
loop_
_entity_poly.entity_id
_entity_poly.type
_entity_poly.pdbx_seq_one_letter_code
_entity_poly.pdbx_strand_id
1 'polypeptide(L)'
;LQNNTDDKSDVMYIRQGDTFQRINWEDILFVETMQNYLKLHFKEKTFIIHQTMASLEDMLPKDTFFRIHKSYLVNTSRIETVAGGRLFIEGKEIPISKHKKEDFLNTVIYKKLASK
;
A
#
# COMPACT_ATOMS: atom_id res chain seq x y z
N LEU A 1 14.69 -12.57 23.78
CA LEU A 1 14.40 -12.26 23.32
C LEU A 1 13.90 -11.79 22.55
N GLN A 2 13.75 -11.78 22.65
CA GLN A 2 13.27 -11.30 22.02
C GLN A 2 12.65 -10.87 21.39
N ASN A 3 12.36 -10.71 21.47
CA ASN A 3 11.68 -10.33 20.86
C ASN A 3 11.16 -9.61 20.35
N ASN A 4 10.79 -9.28 20.77
CA ASN A 4 10.34 -8.30 20.48
C ASN A 4 10.24 -7.65 19.29
N THR A 5 10.36 -7.37 19.10
CA THR A 5 10.45 -7.02 17.75
C THR A 5 9.33 -7.51 16.90
N ASP A 6 8.46 -8.16 17.45
CA ASP A 6 7.38 -8.75 16.72
C ASP A 6 6.47 -7.75 16.09
N ASP A 7 6.33 -6.60 16.72
CA ASP A 7 5.49 -5.58 16.15
C ASP A 7 6.09 -5.00 14.90
N LYS A 8 7.32 -5.41 14.58
CA LYS A 8 7.95 -5.00 13.33
C LYS A 8 7.96 -6.11 12.30
N SER A 9 7.19 -7.13 12.56
CA SER A 9 7.14 -8.25 11.64
C SER A 9 6.63 -7.82 10.27
N ASP A 10 7.24 -8.36 9.21
CA ASP A 10 6.81 -8.11 7.85
C ASP A 10 5.69 -9.03 7.42
N VAL A 11 5.29 -9.92 8.28
CA VAL A 11 4.37 -10.98 7.95
C VAL A 11 2.96 -10.67 8.43
N MET A 12 1.99 -10.96 7.60
CA MET A 12 0.59 -10.93 8.02
C MET A 12 -0.13 -12.08 7.33
N TYR A 13 -1.31 -12.39 7.81
CA TYR A 13 -2.11 -13.46 7.25
C TYR A 13 -3.41 -12.89 6.72
N ILE A 14 -3.82 -13.40 5.56
CA ILE A 14 -5.11 -13.04 5.00
C ILE A 14 -5.95 -14.30 4.90
N ARG A 15 -7.25 -14.11 4.99
CA ARG A 15 -8.17 -15.24 4.93
C ARG A 15 -8.57 -15.49 3.49
N GLN A 16 -8.43 -16.74 3.07
CA GLN A 16 -8.83 -17.17 1.74
C GLN A 16 -9.71 -18.40 1.90
N GLY A 17 -11.03 -18.18 1.93
CA GLY A 17 -11.95 -19.28 2.18
C GLY A 17 -11.69 -19.91 3.54
N ASP A 18 -11.34 -21.18 3.54
CA ASP A 18 -11.05 -21.90 4.79
C ASP A 18 -9.60 -21.86 5.19
N THR A 19 -8.77 -21.16 4.44
CA THR A 19 -7.33 -21.16 4.71
C THR A 19 -6.86 -19.77 5.08
N PHE A 20 -5.68 -19.76 5.71
CA PHE A 20 -5.00 -18.51 6.01
C PHE A 20 -3.72 -18.50 5.20
N GLN A 21 -3.55 -17.46 4.40
CA GLN A 21 -2.41 -17.32 3.53
C GLN A 21 -1.44 -16.32 4.14
N ARG A 22 -0.20 -16.74 4.33
CA ARG A 22 0.83 -15.82 4.83
C ARG A 22 1.34 -14.96 3.69
N ILE A 23 1.47 -13.68 3.95
CA ILE A 23 2.03 -12.74 2.99
C ILE A 23 3.01 -11.82 3.71
N ASN A 24 3.94 -11.27 2.97
CA ASN A 24 4.79 -10.21 3.46
C ASN A 24 4.19 -8.91 2.97
N TRP A 25 3.90 -8.00 3.91
CA TRP A 25 3.28 -6.74 3.50
C TRP A 25 4.21 -5.91 2.61
N GLU A 26 5.51 -6.14 2.70
CA GLU A 26 6.45 -5.45 1.81
C GLU A 26 6.22 -5.77 0.35
N ASP A 27 5.64 -6.92 0.07
CA ASP A 27 5.41 -7.34 -1.30
C ASP A 27 4.12 -6.79 -1.88
N ILE A 28 3.30 -6.17 -1.06
CA ILE A 28 2.08 -5.53 -1.56
C ILE A 28 2.48 -4.28 -2.33
N LEU A 29 2.11 -4.23 -3.61
CA LEU A 29 2.38 -3.06 -4.42
C LEU A 29 1.40 -1.94 -4.09
N PHE A 30 0.14 -2.26 -4.10
CA PHE A 30 -0.91 -1.33 -3.70
C PHE A 30 -2.19 -2.09 -3.45
N VAL A 31 -3.12 -1.43 -2.78
CA VAL A 31 -4.41 -2.01 -2.45
C VAL A 31 -5.49 -1.16 -3.08
N GLU A 32 -6.46 -1.82 -3.67
CA GLU A 32 -7.55 -1.16 -4.39
C GLU A 32 -8.88 -1.55 -3.78
N THR A 33 -9.74 -0.56 -3.54
CA THR A 33 -11.09 -0.83 -3.05
C THR A 33 -11.97 -1.25 -4.21
N MET A 34 -12.70 -2.36 -4.04
CA MET A 34 -13.61 -2.87 -5.05
C MET A 34 -14.93 -3.21 -4.38
N GLN A 35 -15.87 -2.29 -4.41
CA GLN A 35 -17.16 -2.49 -3.77
C GLN A 35 -16.98 -2.91 -2.32
N ASN A 36 -17.27 -4.17 -2.00
CA ASN A 36 -17.18 -4.68 -0.63
C ASN A 36 -15.88 -5.40 -0.34
N TYR A 37 -14.92 -5.33 -1.25
CA TYR A 37 -13.67 -6.06 -1.13
C TYR A 37 -12.50 -5.13 -1.22
N LEU A 38 -11.35 -5.66 -0.83
CA LEU A 38 -10.07 -5.03 -1.13
C LEU A 38 -9.30 -5.99 -2.01
N LYS A 39 -8.64 -5.44 -3.01
CA LYS A 39 -7.80 -6.21 -3.90
C LYS A 39 -6.35 -5.83 -3.61
N LEU A 40 -5.60 -6.80 -3.14
CA LEU A 40 -4.18 -6.61 -2.82
C LEU A 40 -3.38 -7.02 -4.03
N HIS A 41 -2.64 -6.07 -4.60
CA HIS A 41 -1.85 -6.33 -5.81
C HIS A 41 -0.41 -6.63 -5.45
N PHE A 42 0.04 -7.80 -5.88
CA PHE A 42 1.44 -8.20 -5.78
C PHE A 42 2.01 -8.23 -7.19
N LYS A 43 3.30 -8.49 -7.29
CA LYS A 43 3.94 -8.43 -8.60
C LYS A 43 3.34 -9.41 -9.59
N GLU A 44 3.06 -10.63 -9.15
CA GLU A 44 2.60 -11.67 -10.06
C GLU A 44 1.25 -12.27 -9.68
N LYS A 45 0.60 -11.70 -8.70
CA LYS A 45 -0.68 -12.24 -8.26
C LYS A 45 -1.44 -11.18 -7.51
N THR A 46 -2.73 -11.46 -7.28
CA THR A 46 -3.57 -10.59 -6.48
C THR A 46 -4.35 -11.44 -5.51
N PHE A 47 -4.73 -10.83 -4.39
CA PHE A 47 -5.60 -11.46 -3.42
C PHE A 47 -6.78 -10.53 -3.17
N ILE A 48 -7.94 -11.13 -2.97
CA ILE A 48 -9.14 -10.37 -2.65
C ILE A 48 -9.54 -10.73 -1.23
N ILE A 49 -9.71 -9.71 -0.39
CA ILE A 49 -10.08 -9.94 0.99
C ILE A 49 -11.30 -9.10 1.35
N HIS A 50 -12.05 -9.56 2.34
CA HIS A 50 -13.22 -8.86 2.84
C HIS A 50 -12.82 -8.06 4.06
N GLN A 51 -12.51 -6.79 3.84
CA GLN A 51 -12.03 -5.93 4.90
C GLN A 51 -12.16 -4.50 4.42
N THR A 52 -12.31 -3.57 5.35
CA THR A 52 -12.35 -2.15 4.96
C THR A 52 -10.94 -1.63 4.77
N MET A 53 -10.83 -0.59 3.95
CA MET A 53 -9.53 0.03 3.74
C MET A 53 -8.97 0.59 5.04
N ALA A 54 -9.82 1.21 5.86
CA ALA A 54 -9.36 1.78 7.12
C ALA A 54 -8.81 0.71 8.05
N SER A 55 -9.47 -0.44 8.08
CA SER A 55 -9.03 -1.53 8.91
C SER A 55 -7.68 -2.07 8.47
N LEU A 56 -7.50 -2.23 7.16
CA LEU A 56 -6.23 -2.70 6.64
C LEU A 56 -5.13 -1.67 6.86
N GLU A 57 -5.47 -0.41 6.66
CA GLU A 57 -4.50 0.66 6.83
C GLU A 57 -3.93 0.68 8.24
N ASP A 58 -4.77 0.34 9.24
CA ASP A 58 -4.31 0.29 10.61
C ASP A 58 -3.32 -0.83 10.88
N MET A 59 -3.36 -1.87 10.06
CA MET A 59 -2.46 -3.01 10.22
C MET A 59 -1.13 -2.83 9.53
N LEU A 60 -1.06 -1.89 8.59
CA LEU A 60 0.14 -1.71 7.79
C LEU A 60 1.00 -0.57 8.32
N PRO A 61 2.32 -0.62 8.11
CA PRO A 61 3.19 0.45 8.59
C PRO A 61 2.85 1.77 7.93
N LYS A 62 2.68 2.80 8.73
CA LYS A 62 2.26 4.08 8.21
C LYS A 62 3.37 4.84 7.51
N ASP A 63 4.61 4.47 7.75
CA ASP A 63 5.72 5.11 7.05
C ASP A 63 6.00 4.44 5.71
N THR A 64 5.29 3.37 5.40
CA THR A 64 5.49 2.64 4.15
C THR A 64 4.28 2.75 3.24
N PHE A 65 3.08 2.78 3.81
CA PHE A 65 1.86 2.83 3.02
C PHE A 65 1.18 4.17 3.15
N PHE A 66 0.76 4.72 2.03
CA PHE A 66 0.12 6.02 1.98
C PHE A 66 -1.23 5.91 1.27
N ARG A 67 -2.28 6.44 1.91
CA ARG A 67 -3.62 6.45 1.32
C ARG A 67 -3.67 7.58 0.29
N ILE A 68 -3.39 7.25 -0.96
CA ILE A 68 -3.20 8.25 -2.02
C ILE A 68 -4.52 8.70 -2.64
N HIS A 69 -5.54 7.91 -2.44
CA HIS A 69 -6.86 8.14 -3.03
C HIS A 69 -7.86 7.39 -2.17
N LYS A 70 -9.13 7.80 -2.20
CA LYS A 70 -10.11 7.09 -1.38
C LYS A 70 -10.17 5.60 -1.71
N SER A 71 -9.79 5.25 -2.93
CA SER A 71 -9.85 3.87 -3.38
C SER A 71 -8.49 3.20 -3.48
N TYR A 72 -7.42 3.88 -3.13
CA TYR A 72 -6.06 3.31 -3.31
C TYR A 72 -5.15 3.59 -2.14
N LEU A 73 -4.49 2.54 -1.69
CA LEU A 73 -3.45 2.61 -0.67
C LEU A 73 -2.18 2.07 -1.33
N VAL A 74 -1.12 2.84 -1.36
CA VAL A 74 0.07 2.45 -2.11
C VAL A 74 1.25 2.22 -1.18
N ASN A 75 2.08 1.25 -1.59
CA ASN A 75 3.36 1.00 -0.94
C ASN A 75 4.35 2.00 -1.52
N THR A 76 4.76 2.96 -0.71
CA THR A 76 5.57 4.06 -1.22
C THR A 76 6.94 3.62 -1.70
N SER A 77 7.44 2.49 -1.20
CA SER A 77 8.74 2.00 -1.64
C SER A 77 8.69 1.37 -3.03
N ARG A 78 7.49 1.19 -3.59
CA ARG A 78 7.33 0.58 -4.90
C ARG A 78 6.97 1.57 -5.99
N ILE A 79 6.87 2.85 -5.65
CA ILE A 79 6.50 3.87 -6.62
C ILE A 79 7.68 4.12 -7.55
N GLU A 80 7.43 4.04 -8.84
CA GLU A 80 8.47 4.23 -9.85
C GLU A 80 8.49 5.64 -10.38
N THR A 81 7.33 6.19 -10.66
CA THR A 81 7.21 7.48 -11.30
C THR A 81 5.99 8.20 -10.76
N VAL A 82 6.12 9.50 -10.60
CA VAL A 82 5.01 10.37 -10.24
C VAL A 82 4.93 11.45 -11.30
N ALA A 83 3.79 11.57 -11.94
CA ALA A 83 3.62 12.54 -13.03
C ALA A 83 2.26 13.19 -12.93
N GLY A 84 2.25 14.45 -12.52
CA GLY A 84 0.98 15.18 -12.41
C GLY A 84 0.08 14.57 -11.36
N GLY A 85 -1.09 14.18 -11.78
CA GLY A 85 -2.08 13.65 -10.86
C GLY A 85 -2.11 12.14 -10.75
N ARG A 86 -0.99 11.48 -11.07
CA ARG A 86 -0.97 10.03 -11.03
C ARG A 86 0.42 9.52 -10.73
N LEU A 87 0.49 8.26 -10.31
CA LEU A 87 1.77 7.60 -10.09
C LEU A 87 1.72 6.22 -10.73
N PHE A 88 2.90 5.62 -10.86
CA PHE A 88 3.03 4.32 -11.51
C PHE A 88 3.76 3.34 -10.62
N ILE A 89 3.21 2.13 -10.52
CA ILE A 89 3.83 1.02 -9.79
C ILE A 89 3.76 -0.20 -10.70
N GLU A 90 4.92 -0.73 -11.09
CA GLU A 90 5.01 -1.90 -11.97
C GLU A 90 4.16 -1.69 -13.22
N GLY A 91 4.27 -0.51 -13.80
CA GLY A 91 3.55 -0.20 -15.01
C GLY A 91 2.08 0.10 -14.86
N LYS A 92 1.55 0.02 -13.66
CA LYS A 92 0.15 0.30 -13.43
C LYS A 92 -0.03 1.75 -12.98
N GLU A 93 -1.01 2.41 -13.57
CA GLU A 93 -1.29 3.81 -13.28
C GLU A 93 -2.27 3.93 -12.13
N ILE A 94 -1.94 4.73 -11.15
CA ILE A 94 -2.79 4.94 -9.97
C ILE A 94 -3.04 6.42 -9.80
N PRO A 95 -4.30 6.84 -9.69
CA PRO A 95 -4.62 8.26 -9.57
C PRO A 95 -4.27 8.80 -8.19
N ILE A 96 -3.88 10.04 -8.15
CA ILE A 96 -3.60 10.75 -6.91
C ILE A 96 -4.74 11.73 -6.66
N SER A 97 -5.38 11.61 -5.51
CA SER A 97 -6.44 12.54 -5.16
C SER A 97 -5.88 13.95 -5.05
N LYS A 98 -6.63 14.92 -5.56
CA LYS A 98 -6.24 16.32 -5.45
C LYS A 98 -5.95 16.71 -4.01
N HIS A 99 -6.76 16.19 -3.10
CA HIS A 99 -6.62 16.55 -1.70
C HIS A 99 -5.39 15.96 -1.05
N LYS A 100 -4.84 14.91 -1.64
CA LYS A 100 -3.71 14.20 -1.07
C LYS A 100 -2.39 14.54 -1.72
N LYS A 101 -2.43 15.22 -2.86
CA LYS A 101 -1.24 15.38 -3.67
C LYS A 101 -0.13 16.13 -2.94
N GLU A 102 -0.46 17.27 -2.34
CA GLU A 102 0.56 18.05 -1.66
C GLU A 102 1.13 17.32 -0.47
N ASP A 103 0.27 16.70 0.32
CA ASP A 103 0.71 15.94 1.47
C ASP A 103 1.60 14.77 1.04
N PHE A 104 1.21 14.10 -0.04
CA PHE A 104 1.99 13.00 -0.57
C PHE A 104 3.37 13.45 -1.01
N LEU A 105 3.44 14.54 -1.76
CA LEU A 105 4.73 15.04 -2.23
C LEU A 105 5.63 15.41 -1.06
N ASN A 106 5.08 16.10 -0.07
CA ASN A 106 5.86 16.53 1.08
C ASN A 106 6.30 15.36 1.95
N THR A 107 5.43 14.38 2.12
CA THR A 107 5.69 13.29 3.05
C THR A 107 6.57 12.21 2.43
N VAL A 108 6.41 11.96 1.15
CA VAL A 108 7.06 10.83 0.51
C VAL A 108 8.15 11.24 -0.46
N ILE A 109 7.83 12.14 -1.38
CA ILE A 109 8.74 12.41 -2.49
C ILE A 109 9.86 13.37 -2.10
N TYR A 110 9.50 14.51 -1.50
CA TYR A 110 10.50 15.54 -1.24
C TYR A 110 11.53 15.13 -0.19
N LYS A 111 11.15 14.23 0.70
CA LYS A 111 12.09 13.76 1.70
C LYS A 111 13.21 12.92 1.10
N LYS A 112 12.98 12.38 -0.09
CA LYS A 112 13.96 11.53 -0.75
C LYS A 112 14.40 12.08 -2.09
N LEU A 113 14.11 13.35 -2.32
CA LEU A 113 14.42 13.97 -3.60
C LEU A 113 15.92 14.23 -3.72
N ALA A 114 16.54 13.62 -4.71
CA ALA A 114 17.97 13.74 -4.90
C ALA A 114 18.36 14.98 -5.71
N SER A 115 17.46 15.44 -6.58
CA SER A 115 17.72 16.62 -7.40
C SER A 115 16.69 17.69 -7.12
N LYS A 116 17.13 18.92 -7.12
CA LYS A 116 16.25 20.03 -6.77
C LYS A 116 16.22 21.07 -7.83
#